data_c56fc183f17d2f6cac268f4b7d8ced16
#
_entry.id   c56fc183f17d2f6cac268f4b7d8ced16
#
_cell.length_a   1.000
_cell.length_b   1.000
_cell.length_c   1.000
_cell.angle_alpha   90.00
_cell.angle_beta   90.00
_cell.angle_gamma   90.00
#
_symmetry.space_group_name_H-M   'P 1'
#
loop_
_entity.id
_entity.type
_entity.pdbx_description
1 polymer ?
#
loop_
_entity_poly.entity_id
_entity_poly.type
_entity_poly.pdbx_seq_one_letter_code
_entity_poly.pdbx_strand_id
1 'polypeptide(L)'
;MITIPVASGKGGVGKSLFSVNIAICLANEGKSVLLVDLDLGASNLHSMLNIIPKKSLGTFLKTKINFSDIIIKSGIKNLNFIAGDSDIPELANIATSQKKTIIKNLKSLKYNYLVIDLGAGTTFNIIDFFLMSKRGVIVTTPTVTATMNAYLFLKNIIFRLLSSVFKRGTKGNEILRAIKQNSIDLQKVYIPNLLLKLESEDPENYSKFNKLFKSISPFMIFNMLKTPNDIEKTEKIIKSAKNYLSINLQSIGAIYKDEIVDQALNSKIPITIYKPTSSTSKSIKKIAKKLIEIEDLTNDAELLNEEDLNESYDFVLREAQEEYIEKIEYLESLIKNKTIESSEIIDIIKSQKREIETLRKQNILFKKKLFEKFEKTKEV
;
A
#
# COMPACT_ATOMS: atom_id res chain seq x y z
N MET A 1 -0.28 17.33 -11.86
CA MET A 1 -0.84 15.98 -11.71
C MET A 1 -0.11 15.26 -10.60
N ILE A 2 -0.83 14.85 -9.61
CA ILE A 2 -0.32 14.15 -8.44
C ILE A 2 -0.42 12.66 -8.69
N THR A 3 0.69 11.94 -8.49
CA THR A 3 0.74 10.50 -8.75
C THR A 3 0.74 9.75 -7.43
N ILE A 4 -0.24 8.86 -7.25
CA ILE A 4 -0.43 8.02 -6.07
C ILE A 4 -0.28 6.55 -6.50
N PRO A 5 0.95 6.02 -6.59
CA PRO A 5 1.15 4.59 -6.78
C PRO A 5 0.81 3.86 -5.49
N VAL A 6 -0.05 2.86 -5.59
CA VAL A 6 -0.48 2.00 -4.49
C VAL A 6 0.19 0.65 -4.63
N ALA A 7 0.98 0.28 -3.65
CA ALA A 7 1.74 -0.97 -3.62
C ALA A 7 1.45 -1.81 -2.38
N SER A 8 1.87 -3.05 -2.41
CA SER A 8 1.88 -3.93 -1.25
C SER A 8 2.98 -4.98 -1.37
N GLY A 9 3.61 -5.30 -0.25
CA GLY A 9 4.62 -6.37 -0.24
C GLY A 9 4.02 -7.79 -0.38
N LYS A 10 2.71 -7.94 -0.21
CA LYS A 10 2.00 -9.23 -0.24
C LYS A 10 0.64 -9.08 -0.92
N GLY A 11 0.19 -10.13 -1.63
CA GLY A 11 -1.16 -10.22 -2.17
C GLY A 11 -2.23 -10.37 -1.08
N GLY A 12 -3.47 -9.97 -1.38
CA GLY A 12 -4.62 -10.14 -0.50
C GLY A 12 -4.71 -9.15 0.68
N VAL A 13 -3.93 -8.07 0.69
CA VAL A 13 -4.01 -7.03 1.74
C VAL A 13 -5.05 -5.94 1.45
N GLY A 14 -5.79 -6.04 0.35
CA GLY A 14 -6.83 -5.07 -0.02
C GLY A 14 -6.32 -3.88 -0.83
N LYS A 15 -5.13 -3.96 -1.44
CA LYS A 15 -4.53 -2.92 -2.28
C LYS A 15 -5.48 -2.42 -3.38
N SER A 16 -5.98 -3.31 -4.23
CA SER A 16 -6.85 -2.98 -5.36
C SER A 16 -8.19 -2.39 -4.93
N LEU A 17 -8.77 -2.92 -3.83
CA LEU A 17 -9.96 -2.36 -3.22
C LEU A 17 -9.70 -0.91 -2.77
N PHE A 18 -8.57 -0.67 -2.11
CA PHE A 18 -8.18 0.69 -1.71
C PHE A 18 -7.99 1.59 -2.93
N SER A 19 -7.27 1.13 -3.97
CA SER A 19 -6.99 1.89 -5.19
C SER A 19 -8.25 2.36 -5.91
N VAL A 20 -9.24 1.49 -6.07
CA VAL A 20 -10.53 1.85 -6.68
C VAL A 20 -11.26 2.87 -5.84
N ASN A 21 -11.41 2.60 -4.54
CA ASN A 21 -12.25 3.42 -3.68
C ASN A 21 -11.61 4.78 -3.35
N ILE A 22 -10.28 4.89 -3.24
CA ILE A 22 -9.60 6.18 -3.08
C ILE A 22 -9.76 7.04 -4.33
N ALA A 23 -9.66 6.44 -5.53
CA ALA A 23 -9.89 7.15 -6.79
C ALA A 23 -11.32 7.71 -6.89
N ILE A 24 -12.31 6.94 -6.45
CA ILE A 24 -13.71 7.38 -6.38
C ILE A 24 -13.89 8.52 -5.38
N CYS A 25 -13.28 8.41 -4.18
CA CYS A 25 -13.38 9.46 -3.18
C CYS A 25 -12.76 10.78 -3.67
N LEU A 26 -11.59 10.74 -4.30
CA LEU A 26 -10.94 11.91 -4.90
C LEU A 26 -11.80 12.52 -6.03
N ALA A 27 -12.42 11.69 -6.87
CA ALA A 27 -13.32 12.13 -7.93
C ALA A 27 -14.59 12.80 -7.37
N ASN A 28 -15.13 12.30 -6.26
CA ASN A 28 -16.27 12.88 -5.56
C ASN A 28 -15.96 14.24 -4.90
N GLU A 29 -14.70 14.48 -4.53
CA GLU A 29 -14.20 15.80 -4.09
C GLU A 29 -13.95 16.77 -5.29
N GLY A 30 -14.45 16.44 -6.48
CA GLY A 30 -14.40 17.30 -7.68
C GLY A 30 -13.09 17.25 -8.44
N LYS A 31 -12.14 16.40 -8.05
CA LYS A 31 -10.84 16.27 -8.73
C LYS A 31 -10.97 15.39 -9.98
N SER A 32 -10.28 15.73 -11.07
CA SER A 32 -10.16 14.86 -12.24
C SER A 32 -9.15 13.72 -11.94
N VAL A 33 -9.60 12.47 -12.01
CA VAL A 33 -8.83 11.30 -11.59
C VAL A 33 -8.68 10.30 -12.74
N LEU A 34 -7.47 9.79 -12.92
CA LEU A 34 -7.20 8.63 -13.74
C LEU A 34 -6.76 7.47 -12.85
N LEU A 35 -7.52 6.38 -12.86
CA LEU A 35 -7.16 5.12 -12.23
C LEU A 35 -6.51 4.19 -13.25
N VAL A 36 -5.35 3.64 -12.93
CA VAL A 36 -4.59 2.76 -13.84
C VAL A 36 -4.31 1.44 -13.15
N ASP A 37 -4.68 0.35 -13.79
CA ASP A 37 -4.34 -1.00 -13.36
C ASP A 37 -2.99 -1.40 -13.94
N LEU A 38 -1.95 -1.42 -13.13
CA LEU A 38 -0.60 -1.91 -13.46
C LEU A 38 -0.27 -3.24 -12.76
N ASP A 39 -1.27 -3.95 -12.23
CA ASP A 39 -1.12 -5.35 -11.85
C ASP A 39 -1.19 -6.24 -13.12
N LEU A 40 -0.11 -6.20 -13.91
CA LEU A 40 -0.04 -6.80 -15.23
C LEU A 40 -0.10 -8.35 -15.21
N GLY A 41 -0.07 -8.96 -14.02
CA GLY A 41 -0.21 -10.41 -13.86
C GLY A 41 -1.54 -10.86 -13.31
N ALA A 42 -2.33 -9.95 -12.71
CA ALA A 42 -3.59 -10.25 -12.05
C ALA A 42 -4.56 -9.05 -12.08
N SER A 43 -4.64 -8.39 -13.25
CA SER A 43 -5.53 -7.24 -13.47
C SER A 43 -6.98 -7.58 -13.14
N ASN A 44 -7.59 -6.84 -12.20
CA ASN A 44 -8.94 -7.11 -11.69
C ASN A 44 -9.79 -5.85 -11.43
N LEU A 45 -9.23 -4.65 -11.58
CA LEU A 45 -9.95 -3.40 -11.31
C LEU A 45 -11.17 -3.21 -12.21
N HIS A 46 -11.10 -3.66 -13.46
CA HIS A 46 -12.21 -3.63 -14.41
C HIS A 46 -13.44 -4.39 -13.87
N SER A 47 -13.21 -5.53 -13.20
CA SER A 47 -14.28 -6.31 -12.57
C SER A 47 -14.90 -5.57 -11.38
N MET A 48 -14.07 -4.90 -10.54
CA MET A 48 -14.56 -4.11 -9.40
C MET A 48 -15.35 -2.87 -9.83
N LEU A 49 -15.06 -2.33 -11.02
CA LEU A 49 -15.79 -1.18 -11.60
C LEU A 49 -16.96 -1.62 -12.49
N ASN A 50 -17.18 -2.93 -12.64
CA ASN A 50 -18.15 -3.50 -13.57
C ASN A 50 -17.98 -2.98 -15.02
N ILE A 51 -16.72 -2.90 -15.49
CA ILE A 51 -16.34 -2.42 -16.83
C ILE A 51 -15.81 -3.59 -17.64
N ILE A 52 -16.25 -3.70 -18.90
CA ILE A 52 -15.66 -4.61 -19.88
C ILE A 52 -14.72 -3.80 -20.79
N PRO A 53 -13.40 -3.88 -20.60
CA PRO A 53 -12.45 -3.10 -21.37
C PRO A 53 -12.35 -3.64 -22.80
N LYS A 54 -12.56 -2.78 -23.81
CA LYS A 54 -12.33 -3.11 -25.22
C LYS A 54 -10.86 -2.99 -25.60
N LYS A 55 -10.11 -2.16 -24.91
CA LYS A 55 -8.68 -1.88 -25.11
C LYS A 55 -8.01 -1.78 -23.74
N SER A 56 -6.76 -2.19 -23.67
CA SER A 56 -5.98 -2.29 -22.43
C SER A 56 -4.55 -1.76 -22.64
N LEU A 57 -3.76 -1.69 -21.58
CA LEU A 57 -2.31 -1.44 -21.68
C LEU A 57 -1.62 -2.50 -22.56
N GLY A 58 -2.04 -3.75 -22.47
CA GLY A 58 -1.53 -4.81 -23.35
C GLY A 58 -1.83 -4.55 -24.81
N THR A 59 -3.02 -4.08 -25.14
CA THR A 59 -3.38 -3.66 -26.50
C THR A 59 -2.45 -2.55 -26.99
N PHE A 60 -2.22 -1.51 -26.17
CA PHE A 60 -1.31 -0.42 -26.51
C PHE A 60 0.12 -0.88 -26.74
N LEU A 61 0.64 -1.80 -25.93
CA LEU A 61 2.02 -2.29 -26.06
C LEU A 61 2.24 -3.20 -27.30
N LYS A 62 1.18 -3.85 -27.79
CA LYS A 62 1.26 -4.79 -28.92
C LYS A 62 0.85 -4.18 -30.26
N THR A 63 0.11 -3.08 -30.24
CA THR A 63 -0.46 -2.47 -31.45
C THR A 63 -0.05 -0.99 -31.58
N LYS A 64 -0.22 -0.44 -32.79
CA LYS A 64 0.07 0.98 -33.07
C LYS A 64 -1.14 1.87 -32.81
N ILE A 65 -1.70 1.83 -31.60
CA ILE A 65 -2.79 2.74 -31.20
C ILE A 65 -2.25 3.88 -30.34
N ASN A 66 -3.00 4.99 -30.25
CA ASN A 66 -2.62 6.10 -29.39
C ASN A 66 -2.89 5.71 -27.91
N PHE A 67 -2.08 6.26 -27.00
CA PHE A 67 -2.26 6.01 -25.57
C PHE A 67 -3.62 6.53 -25.05
N SER A 68 -4.16 7.60 -25.67
CA SER A 68 -5.50 8.12 -25.37
C SER A 68 -6.62 7.13 -25.66
N ASP A 69 -6.40 6.21 -26.62
CA ASP A 69 -7.44 5.26 -27.07
C ASP A 69 -7.73 4.15 -26.07
N ILE A 70 -6.86 3.97 -25.06
CA ILE A 70 -7.04 2.99 -23.98
C ILE A 70 -7.66 3.61 -22.72
N ILE A 71 -7.94 4.92 -22.74
CA ILE A 71 -8.60 5.60 -21.62
C ILE A 71 -10.10 5.37 -21.70
N ILE A 72 -10.66 4.75 -20.68
CA ILE A 72 -12.07 4.35 -20.59
C ILE A 72 -12.79 5.30 -19.63
N LYS A 73 -13.97 5.79 -20.01
CA LYS A 73 -14.88 6.47 -19.10
C LYS A 73 -15.46 5.44 -18.13
N SER A 74 -15.25 5.61 -16.82
CA SER A 74 -15.69 4.64 -15.82
C SER A 74 -17.21 4.65 -15.55
N GLY A 75 -17.93 5.64 -16.06
CA GLY A 75 -19.32 5.92 -15.65
C GLY A 75 -19.44 6.72 -14.36
N ILE A 76 -18.37 6.89 -13.61
CA ILE A 76 -18.30 7.70 -12.40
C ILE A 76 -17.79 9.09 -12.80
N LYS A 77 -18.48 10.14 -12.33
CA LYS A 77 -18.12 11.53 -12.64
C LYS A 77 -16.66 11.82 -12.24
N ASN A 78 -15.91 12.49 -13.09
CA ASN A 78 -14.49 12.88 -12.89
C ASN A 78 -13.49 11.69 -12.81
N LEU A 79 -13.91 10.43 -12.99
CA LEU A 79 -13.05 9.26 -12.95
C LEU A 79 -12.96 8.60 -14.32
N ASN A 80 -11.75 8.50 -14.84
CA ASN A 80 -11.40 7.66 -15.99
C ASN A 80 -10.53 6.48 -15.56
N PHE A 81 -10.47 5.47 -16.41
CA PHE A 81 -9.81 4.21 -16.10
C PHE A 81 -8.94 3.71 -17.27
N ILE A 82 -7.79 3.14 -16.97
CA ILE A 82 -6.98 2.36 -17.91
C ILE A 82 -6.89 0.94 -17.38
N ALA A 83 -7.38 -0.01 -18.15
CA ALA A 83 -7.31 -1.42 -17.81
C ALA A 83 -5.90 -1.98 -18.02
N GLY A 84 -5.44 -2.79 -17.07
CA GLY A 84 -4.33 -3.72 -17.27
C GLY A 84 -4.75 -4.87 -18.19
N ASP A 85 -3.91 -5.88 -18.29
CA ASP A 85 -4.19 -7.05 -19.11
C ASP A 85 -3.68 -8.29 -18.37
N SER A 86 -4.60 -9.16 -17.95
CA SER A 86 -4.29 -10.43 -17.26
C SER A 86 -4.06 -11.60 -18.22
N ASP A 87 -4.52 -11.44 -19.46
CA ASP A 87 -4.53 -12.55 -20.43
C ASP A 87 -3.18 -12.72 -21.16
N ILE A 88 -2.21 -11.88 -20.84
CA ILE A 88 -0.91 -11.86 -21.47
C ILE A 88 0.20 -12.08 -20.41
N PRO A 89 0.65 -13.33 -20.21
CA PRO A 89 1.69 -13.66 -19.21
C PRO A 89 3.00 -12.86 -19.40
N GLU A 90 3.33 -12.46 -20.63
CA GLU A 90 4.52 -11.69 -20.96
C GLU A 90 4.50 -10.27 -20.40
N LEU A 91 3.32 -9.71 -20.07
CA LEU A 91 3.21 -8.38 -19.50
C LEU A 91 3.66 -8.31 -18.02
N ALA A 92 3.69 -9.42 -17.32
CA ALA A 92 4.27 -9.46 -15.97
C ALA A 92 5.76 -9.04 -15.99
N ASN A 93 6.44 -9.24 -17.13
CA ASN A 93 7.86 -8.91 -17.32
C ASN A 93 8.08 -7.93 -18.47
N ILE A 94 7.45 -6.75 -18.41
CA ILE A 94 7.60 -5.72 -19.44
C ILE A 94 9.06 -5.28 -19.60
N ALA A 95 9.48 -5.06 -20.84
CA ALA A 95 10.80 -4.55 -21.16
C ALA A 95 10.99 -3.11 -20.62
N THR A 96 12.22 -2.76 -20.32
CA THR A 96 12.55 -1.41 -19.80
C THR A 96 12.12 -0.29 -20.76
N SER A 97 12.17 -0.51 -22.07
CA SER A 97 11.69 0.45 -23.08
C SER A 97 10.18 0.66 -23.00
N GLN A 98 9.40 -0.43 -22.91
CA GLN A 98 7.94 -0.38 -22.75
C GLN A 98 7.55 0.33 -21.46
N LYS A 99 8.20 0.02 -20.35
CA LYS A 99 8.00 0.71 -19.08
C LYS A 99 8.24 2.22 -19.17
N LYS A 100 9.36 2.63 -19.80
CA LYS A 100 9.65 4.06 -20.03
C LYS A 100 8.57 4.72 -20.86
N THR A 101 8.05 4.03 -21.88
CA THR A 101 6.97 4.52 -22.73
C THR A 101 5.68 4.72 -21.95
N ILE A 102 5.28 3.74 -21.12
CA ILE A 102 4.10 3.88 -20.23
C ILE A 102 4.26 5.09 -19.30
N ILE A 103 5.39 5.19 -18.59
CA ILE A 103 5.65 6.29 -17.65
C ILE A 103 5.60 7.65 -18.35
N LYS A 104 6.22 7.76 -19.53
CA LYS A 104 6.20 9.00 -20.34
C LYS A 104 4.77 9.40 -20.72
N ASN A 105 3.98 8.46 -21.21
CA ASN A 105 2.60 8.72 -21.62
C ASN A 105 1.73 9.10 -20.39
N LEU A 106 1.82 8.35 -19.29
CA LEU A 106 1.08 8.68 -18.07
C LEU A 106 1.38 10.10 -17.56
N LYS A 107 2.67 10.49 -17.54
CA LYS A 107 3.08 11.82 -17.11
C LYS A 107 2.62 12.96 -18.04
N SER A 108 2.34 12.69 -19.31
CA SER A 108 1.87 13.69 -20.27
C SER A 108 0.36 13.97 -20.18
N LEU A 109 -0.40 13.17 -19.45
CA LEU A 109 -1.85 13.34 -19.30
C LEU A 109 -2.18 14.49 -18.34
N LYS A 110 -3.34 15.11 -18.57
CA LYS A 110 -3.82 16.25 -17.79
C LYS A 110 -4.95 15.84 -16.83
N TYR A 111 -4.58 15.27 -15.69
CA TYR A 111 -5.47 14.95 -14.56
C TYR A 111 -4.98 15.66 -13.30
N ASN A 112 -5.85 15.86 -12.31
CA ASN A 112 -5.41 16.31 -10.99
C ASN A 112 -4.67 15.14 -10.31
N TYR A 113 -5.24 13.93 -10.33
CA TYR A 113 -4.71 12.74 -9.69
C TYR A 113 -4.54 11.58 -10.66
N LEU A 114 -3.42 10.87 -10.50
CA LEU A 114 -3.13 9.59 -11.15
C LEU A 114 -2.98 8.54 -10.06
N VAL A 115 -3.99 7.71 -9.87
CA VAL A 115 -3.95 6.56 -8.95
C VAL A 115 -3.51 5.33 -9.73
N ILE A 116 -2.44 4.68 -9.27
CA ILE A 116 -1.86 3.51 -9.96
C ILE A 116 -1.94 2.30 -9.02
N ASP A 117 -2.74 1.30 -9.39
CA ASP A 117 -2.76 0.02 -8.71
C ASP A 117 -1.63 -0.86 -9.20
N LEU A 118 -0.63 -1.13 -8.36
CA LEU A 118 0.54 -1.92 -8.71
C LEU A 118 0.32 -3.39 -8.34
N GLY A 119 1.02 -4.31 -8.99
CA GLY A 119 1.05 -5.71 -8.58
C GLY A 119 1.59 -5.89 -7.16
N ALA A 120 1.29 -7.02 -6.54
CA ALA A 120 1.87 -7.38 -5.27
C ALA A 120 3.32 -7.85 -5.41
N GLY A 121 4.14 -7.60 -4.38
CA GLY A 121 5.53 -8.07 -4.35
C GLY A 121 6.56 -6.97 -4.57
N THR A 122 7.79 -7.36 -4.88
CA THR A 122 8.97 -6.48 -4.85
C THR A 122 9.80 -6.53 -6.14
N THR A 123 9.17 -6.83 -7.27
CA THR A 123 9.88 -6.84 -8.56
C THR A 123 10.34 -5.44 -8.95
N PHE A 124 11.39 -5.34 -9.74
CA PHE A 124 11.90 -4.04 -10.18
C PHE A 124 10.88 -3.22 -10.96
N ASN A 125 9.98 -3.86 -11.70
CA ASN A 125 8.92 -3.15 -12.42
C ASN A 125 7.96 -2.45 -11.45
N ILE A 126 7.53 -3.14 -10.41
CA ILE A 126 6.65 -2.58 -9.35
C ILE A 126 7.33 -1.41 -8.67
N ILE A 127 8.61 -1.58 -8.27
CA ILE A 127 9.37 -0.53 -7.59
C ILE A 127 9.59 0.69 -8.50
N ASP A 128 9.88 0.49 -9.78
CA ASP A 128 10.07 1.60 -10.72
C ASP A 128 8.79 2.42 -10.92
N PHE A 129 7.62 1.77 -10.99
CA PHE A 129 6.34 2.47 -11.02
C PHE A 129 6.01 3.13 -9.69
N PHE A 130 6.35 2.50 -8.55
CA PHE A 130 6.17 3.11 -7.24
C PHE A 130 7.00 4.40 -7.10
N LEU A 131 8.22 4.40 -7.61
CA LEU A 131 9.13 5.56 -7.62
C LEU A 131 8.74 6.66 -8.63
N MET A 132 7.61 6.53 -9.34
CA MET A 132 7.02 7.67 -10.07
C MET A 132 6.58 8.80 -9.15
N SER A 133 6.38 8.52 -7.88
CA SER A 133 6.01 9.46 -6.82
C SER A 133 7.02 9.42 -5.68
N LYS A 134 7.21 10.55 -5.02
CA LYS A 134 7.95 10.65 -3.75
C LYS A 134 7.12 10.12 -2.56
N ARG A 135 5.80 10.08 -2.70
CA ARG A 135 4.81 9.78 -1.68
C ARG A 135 3.85 8.68 -2.13
N GLY A 136 4.42 7.54 -2.57
CA GLY A 136 3.62 6.36 -2.87
C GLY A 136 2.97 5.77 -1.61
N VAL A 137 1.85 5.08 -1.78
CA VAL A 137 1.08 4.46 -0.70
C VAL A 137 1.39 2.98 -0.62
N ILE A 138 1.73 2.48 0.57
CA ILE A 138 1.93 1.06 0.87
C ILE A 138 0.76 0.57 1.71
N VAL A 139 -0.01 -0.39 1.19
CA VAL A 139 -1.09 -1.04 1.93
C VAL A 139 -0.57 -2.30 2.59
N THR A 140 -0.81 -2.45 3.90
CA THR A 140 -0.43 -3.65 4.67
C THR A 140 -1.54 -4.04 5.64
N THR A 141 -1.42 -5.21 6.26
CA THR A 141 -2.32 -5.69 7.32
C THR A 141 -1.53 -5.97 8.59
N PRO A 142 -2.16 -6.08 9.78
CA PRO A 142 -1.48 -6.31 11.06
C PRO A 142 -0.96 -7.75 11.22
N THR A 143 -0.78 -8.49 10.13
CA THR A 143 -0.20 -9.83 10.16
C THR A 143 1.33 -9.76 10.04
N VAL A 144 2.04 -10.62 10.76
CA VAL A 144 3.51 -10.67 10.74
C VAL A 144 4.05 -10.79 9.31
N THR A 145 3.44 -11.65 8.49
CA THR A 145 3.89 -11.85 7.10
C THR A 145 3.69 -10.61 6.24
N ALA A 146 2.57 -9.87 6.38
CA ALA A 146 2.32 -8.67 5.59
C ALA A 146 3.25 -7.52 6.02
N THR A 147 3.48 -7.34 7.33
CA THR A 147 4.42 -6.32 7.84
C THR A 147 5.86 -6.61 7.43
N MET A 148 6.30 -7.87 7.48
CA MET A 148 7.62 -8.27 6.98
C MET A 148 7.78 -7.99 5.47
N ASN A 149 6.77 -8.33 4.67
CA ASN A 149 6.83 -8.07 3.23
C ASN A 149 6.79 -6.57 2.89
N ALA A 150 6.05 -5.76 3.66
CA ALA A 150 6.08 -4.31 3.53
C ALA A 150 7.47 -3.73 3.88
N TYR A 151 8.13 -4.24 4.93
CA TYR A 151 9.51 -3.89 5.26
C TYR A 151 10.48 -4.26 4.13
N LEU A 152 10.36 -5.47 3.56
CA LEU A 152 11.18 -5.89 2.43
C LEU A 152 10.93 -5.03 1.18
N PHE A 153 9.69 -4.60 0.95
CA PHE A 153 9.37 -3.67 -0.12
C PHE A 153 10.12 -2.34 0.04
N LEU A 154 10.10 -1.75 1.25
CA LEU A 154 10.85 -0.53 1.56
C LEU A 154 12.37 -0.73 1.38
N LYS A 155 12.92 -1.85 1.83
CA LYS A 155 14.33 -2.19 1.66
C LYS A 155 14.72 -2.28 0.18
N ASN A 156 13.85 -2.87 -0.64
CA ASN A 156 14.10 -2.99 -2.09
C ASN A 156 14.01 -1.63 -2.81
N ILE A 157 13.19 -0.68 -2.32
CA ILE A 157 13.22 0.71 -2.79
C ILE A 157 14.63 1.30 -2.63
N ILE A 158 15.26 1.13 -1.46
CA ILE A 158 16.61 1.64 -1.20
C ILE A 158 17.61 1.03 -2.17
N PHE A 159 17.60 -0.30 -2.31
CA PHE A 159 18.51 -0.98 -3.24
C PHE A 159 18.29 -0.55 -4.70
N ARG A 160 17.04 -0.25 -5.07
CA ARG A 160 16.72 0.26 -6.41
C ARG A 160 17.28 1.67 -6.62
N LEU A 161 17.16 2.55 -5.64
CA LEU A 161 17.73 3.89 -5.66
C LEU A 161 19.25 3.83 -5.70
N LEU A 162 19.88 3.02 -4.83
CA LEU A 162 21.33 2.81 -4.85
C LEU A 162 21.80 2.34 -6.24
N SER A 163 21.12 1.34 -6.82
CA SER A 163 21.45 0.83 -8.16
C SER A 163 21.20 1.86 -9.28
N SER A 164 20.35 2.87 -9.04
CA SER A 164 20.09 3.93 -10.01
C SER A 164 21.19 4.99 -10.04
N VAL A 165 21.85 5.22 -8.92
CA VAL A 165 22.93 6.23 -8.78
C VAL A 165 24.30 5.62 -8.95
N PHE A 166 24.61 4.55 -8.24
CA PHE A 166 25.94 3.90 -8.29
C PHE A 166 26.03 3.00 -9.52
N LYS A 167 26.47 3.58 -10.64
CA LYS A 167 26.59 2.90 -11.93
C LYS A 167 27.86 2.03 -12.01
N ARG A 168 27.89 1.13 -13.00
CA ARG A 168 29.08 0.30 -13.28
C ARG A 168 30.32 1.18 -13.43
N GLY A 169 31.40 0.80 -12.75
CA GLY A 169 32.69 1.56 -12.74
C GLY A 169 32.83 2.54 -11.59
N THR A 170 31.82 2.68 -10.71
CA THR A 170 31.97 3.47 -9.46
C THR A 170 32.37 2.57 -8.28
N LYS A 171 33.09 3.10 -7.30
CA LYS A 171 33.45 2.37 -6.06
C LYS A 171 32.22 1.87 -5.33
N GLY A 172 31.19 2.69 -5.24
CA GLY A 172 29.93 2.31 -4.63
C GLY A 172 29.26 1.12 -5.34
N ASN A 173 29.35 1.02 -6.67
CA ASN A 173 28.86 -0.16 -7.40
C ASN A 173 29.61 -1.44 -7.06
N GLU A 174 30.92 -1.36 -6.85
CA GLU A 174 31.73 -2.53 -6.43
C GLU A 174 31.29 -3.04 -5.07
N ILE A 175 31.06 -2.15 -4.10
CA ILE A 175 30.52 -2.49 -2.77
C ILE A 175 29.15 -3.16 -2.91
N LEU A 176 28.25 -2.59 -3.71
CA LEU A 176 26.91 -3.16 -3.92
C LEU A 176 26.94 -4.51 -4.61
N ARG A 177 27.90 -4.74 -5.52
CA ARG A 177 28.09 -6.03 -6.20
C ARG A 177 28.61 -7.09 -5.25
N ALA A 178 29.59 -6.77 -4.40
CA ALA A 178 30.12 -7.67 -3.39
C ALA A 178 29.01 -8.16 -2.43
N ILE A 179 28.12 -7.25 -2.00
CA ILE A 179 26.96 -7.60 -1.16
C ILE A 179 25.97 -8.49 -1.92
N LYS A 180 25.72 -8.23 -3.22
CA LYS A 180 24.76 -9.00 -4.03
C LYS A 180 25.24 -10.41 -4.37
N GLN A 181 26.55 -10.65 -4.44
CA GLN A 181 27.10 -11.98 -4.70
C GLN A 181 26.85 -12.94 -3.52
N ASN A 182 26.74 -12.43 -2.30
CA ASN A 182 26.35 -13.19 -1.12
C ASN A 182 24.87 -13.01 -0.83
N SER A 183 24.01 -13.85 -1.42
CA SER A 183 22.54 -13.76 -1.27
C SER A 183 22.05 -13.80 0.18
N ILE A 184 22.80 -14.44 1.08
CA ILE A 184 22.54 -14.49 2.53
C ILE A 184 22.81 -13.12 3.17
N ASP A 185 23.76 -12.37 2.68
CA ASP A 185 24.15 -11.08 3.23
C ASP A 185 23.14 -9.98 2.85
N LEU A 186 22.48 -10.06 1.70
CA LEU A 186 21.44 -9.09 1.31
C LEU A 186 20.30 -8.98 2.31
N GLN A 187 19.87 -10.11 2.89
CA GLN A 187 18.81 -10.11 3.90
C GLN A 187 19.29 -9.52 5.23
N LYS A 188 20.57 -9.72 5.57
CA LYS A 188 21.19 -9.29 6.83
C LYS A 188 21.82 -7.88 6.74
N VAL A 189 21.89 -7.26 5.56
CA VAL A 189 22.46 -5.92 5.40
C VAL A 189 21.74 -4.93 6.31
N TYR A 190 22.50 -4.31 7.20
CA TYR A 190 22.09 -3.16 7.99
C TYR A 190 22.31 -1.90 7.15
N ILE A 191 21.23 -1.31 6.68
CA ILE A 191 21.27 -0.20 5.71
C ILE A 191 22.07 1.00 6.22
N PRO A 192 21.92 1.48 7.48
CA PRO A 192 22.72 2.60 7.96
C PRO A 192 24.22 2.40 7.81
N ASN A 193 24.76 1.21 8.14
CA ASN A 193 26.19 0.94 7.98
C ASN A 193 26.62 0.90 6.49
N LEU A 194 25.76 0.38 5.62
CA LEU A 194 25.99 0.43 4.17
C LEU A 194 26.07 1.87 3.68
N LEU A 195 25.15 2.73 4.13
CA LEU A 195 25.12 4.14 3.74
C LEU A 195 26.39 4.88 4.21
N LEU A 196 26.84 4.67 5.45
CA LEU A 196 28.10 5.23 5.96
C LEU A 196 29.30 4.78 5.12
N LYS A 197 29.37 3.49 4.75
CA LYS A 197 30.44 2.98 3.89
C LYS A 197 30.40 3.60 2.49
N LEU A 198 29.22 3.75 1.89
CA LEU A 198 29.07 4.40 0.58
C LEU A 198 29.45 5.89 0.64
N GLU A 199 29.14 6.57 1.74
CA GLU A 199 29.51 7.97 1.98
C GLU A 199 31.04 8.15 2.03
N SER A 200 31.73 7.25 2.74
CA SER A 200 33.22 7.31 2.87
C SER A 200 33.95 6.94 1.56
N GLU A 201 33.43 5.94 0.83
CA GLU A 201 34.14 5.37 -0.33
C GLU A 201 33.80 6.04 -1.68
N ASP A 202 32.58 6.62 -1.78
CA ASP A 202 32.06 7.24 -3.01
C ASP A 202 31.20 8.47 -2.68
N PRO A 203 31.78 9.53 -2.07
CA PRO A 203 31.05 10.66 -1.53
C PRO A 203 30.26 11.46 -2.58
N GLU A 204 30.77 11.55 -3.81
CA GLU A 204 30.10 12.28 -4.89
C GLU A 204 28.75 11.61 -5.27
N ASN A 205 28.77 10.31 -5.53
CA ASN A 205 27.56 9.58 -5.87
C ASN A 205 26.64 9.41 -4.63
N TYR A 206 27.22 9.30 -3.43
CA TYR A 206 26.44 9.30 -2.20
C TYR A 206 25.65 10.61 -2.01
N SER A 207 26.23 11.75 -2.30
CA SER A 207 25.54 13.04 -2.24
C SER A 207 24.32 13.07 -3.19
N LYS A 208 24.47 12.54 -4.43
CA LYS A 208 23.37 12.41 -5.38
C LYS A 208 22.28 11.46 -4.87
N PHE A 209 22.69 10.31 -4.32
CA PHE A 209 21.78 9.34 -3.71
C PHE A 209 21.03 9.95 -2.53
N ASN A 210 21.72 10.60 -1.61
CA ASN A 210 21.15 11.15 -0.39
C ASN A 210 20.06 12.21 -0.69
N LYS A 211 20.28 13.07 -1.71
CA LYS A 211 19.25 14.01 -2.18
C LYS A 211 17.99 13.30 -2.67
N LEU A 212 18.13 12.23 -3.45
CA LEU A 212 16.99 11.44 -3.92
C LEU A 212 16.32 10.70 -2.76
N PHE A 213 17.12 10.08 -1.91
CA PHE A 213 16.64 9.26 -0.81
C PHE A 213 15.83 10.07 0.22
N LYS A 214 16.36 11.22 0.64
CA LYS A 214 15.66 12.15 1.55
C LYS A 214 14.36 12.72 0.98
N SER A 215 14.22 12.76 -0.36
CA SER A 215 12.99 13.24 -0.99
C SER A 215 11.86 12.19 -0.99
N ILE A 216 12.13 10.94 -0.59
CA ILE A 216 11.15 9.86 -0.60
C ILE A 216 10.59 9.66 0.80
N SER A 217 9.30 9.95 0.95
CA SER A 217 8.54 9.79 2.19
C SER A 217 7.24 9.07 1.88
N PRO A 218 7.26 7.72 1.79
CA PRO A 218 6.07 6.94 1.45
C PRO A 218 5.05 6.97 2.58
N PHE A 219 3.79 6.83 2.18
CA PHE A 219 2.68 6.65 3.10
C PHE A 219 2.39 5.18 3.34
N MET A 220 1.89 4.88 4.55
CA MET A 220 1.41 3.54 4.90
C MET A 220 -0.03 3.58 5.35
N ILE A 221 -0.80 2.60 4.90
CA ILE A 221 -2.18 2.34 5.32
C ILE A 221 -2.24 0.96 5.95
N PHE A 222 -2.84 0.90 7.11
CA PHE A 222 -3.11 -0.35 7.83
C PHE A 222 -4.54 -0.78 7.55
N ASN A 223 -4.67 -1.87 6.79
CA ASN A 223 -5.97 -2.39 6.37
C ASN A 223 -6.34 -3.65 7.15
N MET A 224 -7.64 -3.95 7.19
CA MET A 224 -8.20 -5.15 7.84
C MET A 224 -7.86 -5.25 9.33
N LEU A 225 -7.81 -4.11 10.03
CA LEU A 225 -7.67 -4.09 11.48
C LEU A 225 -8.90 -4.72 12.11
N LYS A 226 -8.71 -5.45 13.20
CA LYS A 226 -9.80 -6.02 13.99
C LYS A 226 -10.09 -5.18 15.23
N THR A 227 -9.04 -4.71 15.86
CA THR A 227 -9.09 -3.92 17.10
C THR A 227 -8.08 -2.78 17.04
N PRO A 228 -8.22 -1.73 17.85
CA PRO A 228 -7.22 -0.67 17.96
C PRO A 228 -5.82 -1.17 18.32
N ASN A 229 -5.70 -2.24 19.11
CA ASN A 229 -4.41 -2.84 19.47
C ASN A 229 -3.63 -3.41 18.27
N ASP A 230 -4.28 -3.63 17.14
CA ASP A 230 -3.58 -4.03 15.92
C ASP A 230 -2.67 -2.91 15.39
N ILE A 231 -2.95 -1.66 15.73
CA ILE A 231 -2.11 -0.50 15.37
C ILE A 231 -0.76 -0.57 16.08
N GLU A 232 -0.71 -1.00 17.34
CA GLU A 232 0.57 -1.18 18.06
C GLU A 232 1.52 -2.14 17.33
N LYS A 233 0.97 -3.19 16.69
CA LYS A 233 1.77 -4.11 15.87
C LYS A 233 2.34 -3.41 14.63
N THR A 234 1.64 -2.42 14.13
CA THR A 234 2.02 -1.68 12.93
C THR A 234 3.01 -0.55 13.23
N GLU A 235 2.99 0.02 14.45
CA GLU A 235 4.00 0.97 14.91
C GLU A 235 5.42 0.41 14.79
N LYS A 236 5.58 -0.88 15.07
CA LYS A 236 6.87 -1.57 14.95
C LYS A 236 7.46 -1.46 13.54
N ILE A 237 6.65 -1.46 12.48
CA ILE A 237 7.17 -1.33 11.12
C ILE A 237 7.65 0.09 10.85
N ILE A 238 6.94 1.12 11.37
CA ILE A 238 7.33 2.52 11.21
C ILE A 238 8.67 2.77 11.92
N LYS A 239 8.77 2.34 13.18
CA LYS A 239 10.02 2.40 13.96
C LYS A 239 11.15 1.62 13.29
N SER A 240 10.85 0.43 12.76
CA SER A 240 11.86 -0.37 12.05
C SER A 240 12.29 0.26 10.73
N ALA A 241 11.39 0.88 9.98
CA ALA A 241 11.72 1.61 8.76
C ALA A 241 12.66 2.80 9.06
N LYS A 242 12.39 3.55 10.13
CA LYS A 242 13.25 4.66 10.57
C LYS A 242 14.62 4.14 11.04
N ASN A 243 14.66 3.16 11.96
CA ASN A 243 15.89 2.75 12.63
C ASN A 243 16.80 1.86 11.77
N TYR A 244 16.22 1.01 10.93
CA TYR A 244 16.98 0.02 10.13
C TYR A 244 17.07 0.34 8.65
N LEU A 245 16.20 1.22 8.12
CA LEU A 245 16.20 1.60 6.73
C LEU A 245 16.46 3.09 6.50
N SER A 246 16.44 3.92 7.55
CA SER A 246 16.53 5.39 7.47
C SER A 246 15.46 6.00 6.56
N ILE A 247 14.29 5.33 6.42
CA ILE A 247 13.14 5.82 5.65
C ILE A 247 12.15 6.49 6.58
N ASN A 248 11.74 7.70 6.18
CA ASN A 248 10.63 8.41 6.80
C ASN A 248 9.31 7.85 6.27
N LEU A 249 8.72 6.90 7.01
CA LEU A 249 7.46 6.24 6.68
C LEU A 249 6.34 6.87 7.51
N GLN A 250 5.32 7.43 6.85
CA GLN A 250 4.20 8.10 7.52
C GLN A 250 2.93 7.25 7.44
N SER A 251 2.21 7.09 8.55
CA SER A 251 0.88 6.51 8.51
C SER A 251 -0.16 7.58 8.16
N ILE A 252 -1.01 7.31 7.17
CA ILE A 252 -2.08 8.23 6.75
C ILE A 252 -3.48 7.72 7.05
N GLY A 253 -3.61 6.47 7.53
CA GLY A 253 -4.91 5.96 7.94
C GLY A 253 -4.92 4.47 8.26
N ALA A 254 -6.00 4.10 8.92
CA ALA A 254 -6.34 2.74 9.32
C ALA A 254 -7.73 2.40 8.80
N ILE A 255 -7.91 1.16 8.34
CA ILE A 255 -9.18 0.66 7.82
C ILE A 255 -9.50 -0.64 8.57
N TYR A 256 -10.63 -0.67 9.25
CA TYR A 256 -11.09 -1.87 9.94
C TYR A 256 -11.68 -2.89 8.97
N LYS A 257 -11.54 -4.17 9.33
CA LYS A 257 -12.21 -5.25 8.60
C LYS A 257 -13.73 -5.05 8.71
N ASP A 258 -14.39 -5.08 7.56
CA ASP A 258 -15.83 -4.86 7.43
C ASP A 258 -16.39 -5.93 6.50
N GLU A 259 -17.37 -6.70 6.97
CA GLU A 259 -17.96 -7.82 6.21
C GLU A 259 -18.78 -7.34 5.01
N ILE A 260 -19.25 -6.07 5.04
CA ILE A 260 -19.95 -5.45 3.92
C ILE A 260 -19.04 -5.33 2.68
N VAL A 261 -17.73 -5.32 2.87
CA VAL A 261 -16.77 -5.30 1.76
C VAL A 261 -16.92 -6.53 0.86
N ASP A 262 -17.12 -7.71 1.44
CA ASP A 262 -17.31 -8.96 0.68
C ASP A 262 -18.60 -8.93 -0.13
N GLN A 263 -19.69 -8.37 0.44
CA GLN A 263 -20.95 -8.17 -0.27
C GLN A 263 -20.82 -7.20 -1.45
N ALA A 264 -20.11 -6.09 -1.25
CA ALA A 264 -19.82 -5.11 -2.29
C ALA A 264 -19.00 -5.73 -3.44
N LEU A 265 -17.97 -6.52 -3.10
CA LEU A 265 -17.13 -7.23 -4.09
C LEU A 265 -17.95 -8.23 -4.90
N ASN A 266 -18.80 -9.02 -4.25
CA ASN A 266 -19.69 -9.99 -4.91
C ASN A 266 -20.68 -9.30 -5.85
N SER A 267 -21.14 -8.09 -5.48
CA SER A 267 -22.02 -7.25 -6.29
C SER A 267 -21.28 -6.50 -7.41
N LYS A 268 -19.96 -6.59 -7.46
CA LYS A 268 -19.08 -5.82 -8.40
C LYS A 268 -19.32 -4.30 -8.32
N ILE A 269 -19.63 -3.81 -7.12
CA ILE A 269 -19.86 -2.38 -6.85
C ILE A 269 -18.83 -1.93 -5.81
N PRO A 270 -18.03 -0.86 -6.07
CA PRO A 270 -17.09 -0.34 -5.09
C PRO A 270 -17.76 0.01 -3.77
N ILE A 271 -17.14 -0.32 -2.63
CA ILE A 271 -17.76 -0.18 -1.29
C ILE A 271 -18.19 1.26 -0.99
N THR A 272 -17.48 2.26 -1.48
CA THR A 272 -17.82 3.68 -1.31
C THR A 272 -19.08 4.10 -2.05
N ILE A 273 -19.52 3.31 -3.05
CA ILE A 273 -20.78 3.47 -3.77
C ILE A 273 -21.83 2.55 -3.17
N TYR A 274 -21.47 1.28 -2.90
CA TYR A 274 -22.37 0.25 -2.38
C TYR A 274 -22.94 0.63 -1.00
N LYS A 275 -22.04 1.05 -0.07
CA LYS A 275 -22.43 1.48 1.28
C LYS A 275 -21.59 2.68 1.70
N PRO A 276 -21.95 3.91 1.29
CA PRO A 276 -21.17 5.12 1.59
C PRO A 276 -21.00 5.42 3.08
N THR A 277 -21.90 4.88 3.92
CA THR A 277 -21.93 5.06 5.37
C THR A 277 -21.18 3.97 6.14
N SER A 278 -20.65 2.94 5.47
CA SER A 278 -19.87 1.89 6.12
C SER A 278 -18.57 2.44 6.75
N SER A 279 -18.05 1.75 7.76
CA SER A 279 -16.78 2.09 8.41
C SER A 279 -15.65 2.20 7.37
N THR A 280 -15.51 1.20 6.49
CA THR A 280 -14.52 1.20 5.41
C THR A 280 -14.66 2.41 4.49
N SER A 281 -15.89 2.76 4.07
CA SER A 281 -16.13 3.93 3.19
C SER A 281 -15.77 5.24 3.86
N LYS A 282 -16.10 5.40 5.14
CA LYS A 282 -15.75 6.59 5.94
C LYS A 282 -14.23 6.73 6.09
N SER A 283 -13.53 5.65 6.44
CA SER A 283 -12.06 5.65 6.57
C SER A 283 -11.37 6.02 5.26
N ILE A 284 -11.77 5.44 4.12
CA ILE A 284 -11.18 5.77 2.83
C ILE A 284 -11.46 7.24 2.47
N LYS A 285 -12.66 7.76 2.77
CA LYS A 285 -13.00 9.17 2.54
C LYS A 285 -12.14 10.12 3.39
N LYS A 286 -11.89 9.79 4.67
CA LYS A 286 -10.97 10.54 5.52
C LYS A 286 -9.54 10.54 4.95
N ILE A 287 -9.05 9.39 4.49
CA ILE A 287 -7.74 9.28 3.85
C ILE A 287 -7.66 10.13 2.57
N ALA A 288 -8.72 10.15 1.74
CA ALA A 288 -8.75 10.99 0.54
C ALA A 288 -8.63 12.48 0.88
N LYS A 289 -9.34 12.95 1.90
CA LYS A 289 -9.25 14.34 2.38
C LYS A 289 -7.84 14.66 2.88
N LYS A 290 -7.22 13.79 3.69
CA LYS A 290 -5.83 13.97 4.14
C LYS A 290 -4.85 14.07 2.97
N LEU A 291 -4.99 13.21 1.95
CA LEU A 291 -4.14 13.29 0.76
C LEU A 291 -4.27 14.64 0.06
N ILE A 292 -5.47 15.19 -0.03
CA ILE A 292 -5.71 16.53 -0.61
C ILE A 292 -5.05 17.62 0.26
N GLU A 293 -5.26 17.59 1.57
CA GLU A 293 -4.71 18.56 2.53
C GLU A 293 -3.18 18.58 2.54
N ILE A 294 -2.54 17.40 2.56
CA ILE A 294 -1.07 17.28 2.53
C ILE A 294 -0.49 17.90 1.27
N GLU A 295 -1.21 17.86 0.16
CA GLU A 295 -0.75 18.44 -1.10
C GLU A 295 -0.89 19.94 -1.16
N ASP A 296 -1.99 20.46 -0.66
CA ASP A 296 -2.20 21.91 -0.56
C ASP A 296 -1.12 22.55 0.32
N LEU A 297 -0.70 21.88 1.40
CA LEU A 297 0.38 22.33 2.29
C LEU A 297 1.78 22.21 1.66
N THR A 298 2.02 21.25 0.76
CA THR A 298 3.39 21.01 0.22
C THR A 298 3.73 21.80 -1.02
N ASN A 299 2.79 22.53 -1.57
CA ASN A 299 3.10 23.57 -2.54
C ASN A 299 3.80 24.79 -1.89
N ASP A 300 3.76 24.92 -0.55
CA ASP A 300 4.27 26.08 0.20
C ASP A 300 5.31 25.78 1.29
N ALA A 301 5.69 24.53 1.60
CA ALA A 301 6.48 24.25 2.80
C ALA A 301 7.62 23.22 2.65
N GLU A 302 8.71 23.52 3.32
CA GLU A 302 9.84 22.67 3.65
C GLU A 302 9.42 21.35 4.33
N LEU A 303 10.26 20.33 4.16
CA LEU A 303 10.11 18.97 4.74
C LEU A 303 9.66 19.00 6.22
N LEU A 304 8.59 18.31 6.53
CA LEU A 304 8.06 18.11 7.88
C LEU A 304 9.16 17.60 8.85
N ASN A 305 9.21 18.19 10.04
CA ASN A 305 10.19 17.90 11.08
C ASN A 305 9.90 16.57 11.82
N GLU A 306 10.87 16.08 12.62
CA GLU A 306 10.74 14.82 13.38
C GLU A 306 9.57 14.82 14.39
N GLU A 307 9.19 15.98 14.91
CA GLU A 307 8.07 16.16 15.84
C GLU A 307 6.73 15.83 15.15
N ASP A 308 6.56 16.19 13.89
CA ASP A 308 5.34 15.92 13.09
C ASP A 308 5.07 14.41 12.90
N LEU A 309 6.09 13.56 13.03
CA LEU A 309 5.97 12.11 12.86
C LEU A 309 5.37 11.40 14.07
N ASN A 310 5.75 11.81 15.26
CA ASN A 310 5.20 11.26 16.50
C ASN A 310 3.75 11.73 16.68
N GLU A 311 3.47 13.00 16.37
CA GLU A 311 2.11 13.54 16.36
C GLU A 311 1.21 12.83 15.32
N SER A 312 1.74 12.49 14.16
CA SER A 312 0.99 11.76 13.12
C SER A 312 0.59 10.35 13.56
N TYR A 313 1.44 9.65 14.32
CA TYR A 313 1.11 8.32 14.85
C TYR A 313 0.04 8.39 15.93
N ASP A 314 0.22 9.27 16.93
CA ASP A 314 -0.75 9.46 18.00
C ASP A 314 -2.11 9.96 17.47
N PHE A 315 -2.09 10.75 16.40
CA PHE A 315 -3.29 11.18 15.71
C PHE A 315 -4.00 9.99 15.05
N VAL A 316 -3.28 9.14 14.29
CA VAL A 316 -3.86 7.95 13.64
C VAL A 316 -4.35 6.93 14.68
N LEU A 317 -3.67 6.81 15.81
CA LEU A 317 -4.11 5.93 16.90
C LEU A 317 -5.43 6.42 17.51
N ARG A 318 -5.54 7.72 17.79
CA ARG A 318 -6.80 8.34 18.28
C ARG A 318 -7.92 8.20 17.26
N GLU A 319 -7.65 8.52 16.00
CA GLU A 319 -8.62 8.38 14.91
C GLU A 319 -9.10 6.93 14.75
N ALA A 320 -8.20 5.95 14.87
CA ALA A 320 -8.58 4.55 14.81
C ALA A 320 -9.41 4.10 16.02
N GLN A 321 -9.17 4.68 17.21
CA GLN A 321 -10.03 4.43 18.39
C GLN A 321 -11.42 5.03 18.18
N GLU A 322 -11.51 6.25 17.66
CA GLU A 322 -12.78 6.92 17.33
C GLU A 322 -13.55 6.15 16.25
N GLU A 323 -12.88 5.74 15.18
CA GLU A 323 -13.50 4.93 14.12
C GLU A 323 -14.00 3.57 14.62
N TYR A 324 -13.30 2.97 15.60
CA TYR A 324 -13.76 1.73 16.22
C TYR A 324 -15.04 1.94 17.03
N ILE A 325 -15.12 3.04 17.79
CA ILE A 325 -16.32 3.42 18.53
C ILE A 325 -17.49 3.68 17.54
N GLU A 326 -17.27 4.48 16.50
CA GLU A 326 -18.26 4.75 15.45
C GLU A 326 -18.75 3.44 14.79
N LYS A 327 -17.86 2.47 14.59
CA LYS A 327 -18.23 1.15 14.06
C LYS A 327 -19.14 0.39 15.00
N ILE A 328 -18.85 0.40 16.31
CA ILE A 328 -19.69 -0.25 17.32
C ILE A 328 -21.06 0.43 17.37
N GLU A 329 -21.11 1.76 17.46
CA GLU A 329 -22.37 2.52 17.46
C GLU A 329 -23.21 2.26 16.20
N TYR A 330 -22.57 2.16 15.04
CA TYR A 330 -23.23 1.81 13.78
C TYR A 330 -23.86 0.41 13.86
N LEU A 331 -23.13 -0.60 14.34
CA LEU A 331 -23.64 -1.96 14.51
C LEU A 331 -24.80 -1.98 15.51
N GLU A 332 -24.69 -1.26 16.62
CA GLU A 332 -25.78 -1.12 17.60
C GLU A 332 -27.02 -0.45 16.99
N SER A 333 -26.83 0.57 16.14
CA SER A 333 -27.94 1.24 15.45
C SER A 333 -28.66 0.31 14.48
N LEU A 334 -27.92 -0.54 13.77
CA LEU A 334 -28.50 -1.53 12.86
C LEU A 334 -29.33 -2.60 13.62
N ILE A 335 -28.84 -3.01 14.80
CA ILE A 335 -29.57 -3.94 15.68
C ILE A 335 -30.85 -3.29 16.22
N LYS A 336 -30.75 -2.05 16.74
CA LYS A 336 -31.90 -1.30 17.28
C LYS A 336 -33.00 -1.04 16.23
N ASN A 337 -32.61 -0.74 15.01
CA ASN A 337 -33.54 -0.41 13.92
C ASN A 337 -34.11 -1.64 13.20
N LYS A 338 -33.84 -2.86 13.67
CA LYS A 338 -34.26 -4.14 13.04
C LYS A 338 -33.93 -4.22 11.54
N THR A 339 -32.89 -3.52 11.08
CA THR A 339 -32.46 -3.50 9.69
C THR A 339 -31.51 -4.64 9.36
N ILE A 340 -31.10 -5.41 10.37
CA ILE A 340 -30.34 -6.66 10.20
C ILE A 340 -31.34 -7.82 10.35
N GLU A 341 -31.36 -8.70 9.37
CA GLU A 341 -32.11 -9.96 9.50
C GLU A 341 -31.50 -10.83 10.60
N SER A 342 -32.36 -11.57 11.31
CA SER A 342 -31.91 -12.47 12.40
C SER A 342 -30.84 -13.48 11.93
N SER A 343 -30.83 -13.84 10.65
CA SER A 343 -29.83 -14.69 10.00
C SER A 343 -28.45 -14.04 9.98
N GLU A 344 -28.34 -12.76 9.68
CA GLU A 344 -27.08 -12.02 9.63
C GLU A 344 -26.45 -11.86 11.02
N ILE A 345 -27.28 -11.59 12.04
CA ILE A 345 -26.85 -11.56 13.45
C ILE A 345 -26.29 -12.92 13.88
N ILE A 346 -26.96 -14.00 13.49
CA ILE A 346 -26.52 -15.37 13.77
C ILE A 346 -25.18 -15.66 13.10
N ASP A 347 -24.96 -15.20 11.88
CA ASP A 347 -23.70 -15.43 11.16
C ASP A 347 -22.54 -14.61 11.74
N ILE A 348 -22.80 -13.38 12.18
CA ILE A 348 -21.82 -12.58 12.94
C ILE A 348 -21.44 -13.29 14.25
N ILE A 349 -22.43 -13.77 15.01
CA ILE A 349 -22.20 -14.52 16.27
C ILE A 349 -21.43 -15.81 16.01
N LYS A 350 -21.75 -16.56 14.95
CA LYS A 350 -21.02 -17.78 14.57
C LYS A 350 -19.58 -17.47 14.16
N SER A 351 -19.35 -16.39 13.42
CA SER A 351 -18.00 -15.95 13.02
C SER A 351 -17.16 -15.58 14.25
N GLN A 352 -17.72 -14.79 15.17
CA GLN A 352 -17.05 -14.44 16.43
C GLN A 352 -16.79 -15.67 17.31
N LYS A 353 -17.73 -16.61 17.39
CA LYS A 353 -17.54 -17.86 18.14
C LYS A 353 -16.39 -18.68 17.59
N ARG A 354 -16.29 -18.83 16.26
CA ARG A 354 -15.17 -19.51 15.59
C ARG A 354 -13.84 -18.83 15.87
N GLU A 355 -13.82 -17.50 15.88
CA GLU A 355 -12.61 -16.73 16.18
C GLU A 355 -12.17 -16.90 17.65
N ILE A 356 -13.12 -16.84 18.59
CA ILE A 356 -12.86 -17.12 20.01
C ILE A 356 -12.31 -18.53 20.22
N GLU A 357 -12.87 -19.54 19.55
CA GLU A 357 -12.36 -20.91 19.61
C GLU A 357 -10.95 -21.04 19.05
N THR A 358 -10.65 -20.33 17.95
CA THR A 358 -9.30 -20.30 17.35
C THR A 358 -8.30 -19.64 18.28
N LEU A 359 -8.66 -18.49 18.86
CA LEU A 359 -7.83 -17.79 19.84
C LEU A 359 -7.61 -18.61 21.12
N ARG A 360 -8.61 -19.33 21.59
CA ARG A 360 -8.48 -20.25 22.74
C ARG A 360 -7.49 -21.39 22.42
N LYS A 361 -7.57 -21.99 21.24
CA LYS A 361 -6.62 -23.02 20.80
C LYS A 361 -5.20 -22.48 20.71
N GLN A 362 -5.02 -21.28 20.15
CA GLN A 362 -3.71 -20.63 20.10
C GLN A 362 -3.16 -20.31 21.50
N ASN A 363 -3.99 -19.80 22.41
CA ASN A 363 -3.59 -19.53 23.79
C ASN A 363 -3.16 -20.80 24.54
N ILE A 364 -3.85 -21.91 24.34
CA ILE A 364 -3.47 -23.21 24.92
C ILE A 364 -2.11 -23.66 24.37
N LEU A 365 -1.89 -23.50 23.05
CA LEU A 365 -0.62 -23.85 22.40
C LEU A 365 0.53 -22.95 22.90
N PHE A 366 0.29 -21.65 23.07
CA PHE A 366 1.26 -20.72 23.65
C PHE A 366 1.59 -21.04 25.11
N LYS A 367 0.59 -21.35 25.93
CA LYS A 367 0.80 -21.78 27.31
C LYS A 367 1.65 -23.05 27.36
N LYS A 368 1.36 -24.04 26.51
CA LYS A 368 2.15 -25.27 26.42
C LYS A 368 3.61 -25.00 26.02
N LYS A 369 3.86 -24.17 25.01
CA LYS A 369 5.21 -23.76 24.62
C LYS A 369 5.95 -22.97 25.69
N LEU A 370 5.25 -22.14 26.46
CA LEU A 370 5.81 -21.41 27.60
C LEU A 370 6.23 -22.41 28.72
N PHE A 371 5.38 -23.36 29.04
CA PHE A 371 5.70 -24.40 30.03
C PHE A 371 6.92 -25.24 29.61
N GLU A 372 6.95 -25.73 28.37
CA GLU A 372 8.10 -26.47 27.81
C GLU A 372 9.41 -25.64 27.85
N LYS A 373 9.32 -24.32 27.70
CA LYS A 373 10.47 -23.43 27.77
C LYS A 373 10.93 -23.18 29.21
N PHE A 374 10.00 -23.12 30.15
CA PHE A 374 10.29 -23.01 31.58
C PHE A 374 10.89 -24.30 32.17
N GLU A 375 10.44 -25.47 31.73
CA GLU A 375 11.05 -26.74 32.17
C GLU A 375 12.49 -26.87 31.67
N LYS A 376 12.77 -26.55 30.40
CA LYS A 376 14.13 -26.52 29.84
C LYS A 376 15.09 -25.54 30.50
N THR A 377 14.58 -24.48 31.17
CA THR A 377 15.40 -23.49 31.88
C THR A 377 15.67 -23.91 33.34
N LYS A 378 15.00 -24.94 33.87
CA LYS A 378 15.23 -25.52 35.21
C LYS A 378 16.22 -26.67 35.21
N GLU A 379 16.58 -27.20 34.04
CA GLU A 379 17.56 -28.31 33.89
C GLU A 379 18.99 -27.83 33.55
N VAL A 380 19.21 -26.51 33.55
CA VAL A 380 20.51 -25.83 33.47
C VAL A 380 20.77 -25.13 34.80
#